data_8ca8d561a56e8041e17719e4edaf4e27
#
_entry.id   8ca8d561a56e8041e17719e4edaf4e27
#
_cell.length_a   1.000
_cell.length_b   1.000
_cell.length_c   1.000
_cell.angle_alpha   90.00
_cell.angle_beta   90.00
_cell.angle_gamma   90.00
#
_symmetry.space_group_name_H-M   'P 1'
#
loop_
_entity.id
_entity.type
_entity.pdbx_description
1 polymer ?
#
loop_
_entity_poly.entity_id
_entity_poly.type
_entity_poly.pdbx_seq_one_letter_code
_entity_poly.pdbx_strand_id
1 'polypeptide(L)'
;IQDICPYPLISYTKESGMRRIIDDMFTKAQIMPNILCQFEDVNSMAGLVEKNQGIAIVTDSQALRNYNVTKLELDTPYSRRMVYMAYVLNRYLPPAVEKFKDYTIQRTKTKK
;
A
#
# COMPACT_ATOMS: atom_id res chain seq x y z
N ILE A 1 -3.02 11.22 -11.20
CA ILE A 1 -4.16 10.57 -10.54
C ILE A 1 -5.50 10.89 -11.21
N GLN A 2 -5.62 12.02 -11.86
CA GLN A 2 -6.87 12.41 -12.51
C GLN A 2 -7.23 11.51 -13.69
N ASP A 3 -6.25 10.92 -14.32
CA ASP A 3 -6.46 10.00 -15.46
C ASP A 3 -7.11 8.68 -15.05
N ILE A 4 -7.18 8.42 -13.74
CA ILE A 4 -7.77 7.20 -13.21
C ILE A 4 -9.30 7.25 -13.23
N CYS A 5 -9.86 8.44 -13.21
CA CYS A 5 -11.29 8.66 -13.02
C CYS A 5 -12.22 7.83 -13.91
N PRO A 6 -11.95 7.66 -15.23
CA PRO A 6 -12.85 6.90 -16.10
C PRO A 6 -12.75 5.38 -15.97
N TYR A 7 -11.79 4.87 -15.19
CA TYR A 7 -11.56 3.43 -15.10
C TYR A 7 -12.16 2.84 -13.83
N PRO A 8 -12.67 1.59 -13.89
CA PRO A 8 -13.08 0.90 -12.67
C PRO A 8 -11.89 0.68 -11.75
N LEU A 9 -12.05 0.99 -10.47
CA LEU A 9 -11.01 0.86 -9.48
C LEU A 9 -11.21 -0.38 -8.62
N ILE A 10 -10.19 -1.20 -8.52
CA ILE A 10 -10.12 -2.33 -7.59
C ILE A 10 -9.40 -1.81 -6.36
N SER A 11 -10.07 -1.77 -5.22
CA SER A 11 -9.56 -1.10 -4.03
C SER A 11 -9.43 -2.05 -2.85
N TYR A 12 -8.77 -1.58 -1.81
CA TYR A 12 -8.71 -2.28 -0.53
C TYR A 12 -10.04 -2.15 0.21
N THR A 13 -10.29 -3.07 1.14
CA THR A 13 -11.46 -2.96 2.01
C THR A 13 -11.35 -1.74 2.91
N LYS A 14 -12.50 -1.27 3.42
CA LYS A 14 -12.57 -0.04 4.22
C LYS A 14 -11.76 -0.12 5.51
N GLU A 15 -11.53 -1.31 6.03
CA GLU A 15 -10.76 -1.54 7.25
C GLU A 15 -9.25 -1.46 7.02
N SER A 16 -8.80 -1.47 5.79
CA SER A 16 -7.38 -1.43 5.47
C SER A 16 -6.81 -0.03 5.67
N GLY A 17 -5.62 0.03 6.26
CA GLY A 17 -4.89 1.30 6.36
C GLY A 17 -4.54 1.88 4.99
N MET A 18 -4.28 1.02 4.02
CA MET A 18 -4.01 1.47 2.64
C MET A 18 -5.25 2.13 2.02
N ARG A 19 -6.45 1.63 2.34
CA ARG A 19 -7.69 2.23 1.83
C ARG A 19 -7.81 3.69 2.25
N ARG A 20 -7.47 3.99 3.51
CA ARG A 20 -7.51 5.36 4.01
C ARG A 20 -6.56 6.26 3.24
N ILE A 21 -5.34 5.79 3.00
CA ILE A 21 -4.34 6.57 2.26
C ILE A 21 -4.82 6.85 0.85
N ILE A 22 -5.38 5.84 0.19
CA ILE A 22 -5.87 5.96 -1.19
C ILE A 22 -7.07 6.89 -1.25
N ASP A 23 -8.01 6.76 -0.32
CA ASP A 23 -9.17 7.63 -0.26
C ASP A 23 -8.76 9.10 -0.06
N ASP A 24 -7.73 9.34 0.77
CA ASP A 24 -7.20 10.69 0.97
C ASP A 24 -6.61 11.25 -0.31
N MET A 25 -5.92 10.42 -1.10
CA MET A 25 -5.38 10.86 -2.39
C MET A 25 -6.48 11.35 -3.32
N PHE A 26 -7.59 10.60 -3.40
CA PHE A 26 -8.72 10.98 -4.24
C PHE A 26 -9.42 12.23 -3.71
N THR A 27 -9.58 12.33 -2.39
CA THR A 27 -10.20 13.49 -1.78
C THR A 27 -9.40 14.75 -2.05
N LYS A 28 -8.08 14.70 -1.91
CA LYS A 28 -7.21 15.85 -2.15
C LYS A 28 -7.14 16.22 -3.61
N ALA A 29 -7.30 15.26 -4.50
CA ALA A 29 -7.38 15.50 -5.94
C ALA A 29 -8.76 15.91 -6.40
N GLN A 30 -9.76 15.92 -5.49
CA GLN A 30 -11.15 16.24 -5.78
C GLN A 30 -11.77 15.34 -6.84
N ILE A 31 -11.45 14.03 -6.74
CA ILE A 31 -11.93 13.01 -7.67
C ILE A 31 -12.74 11.97 -6.90
N MET A 32 -13.83 11.55 -7.52
CA MET A 32 -14.66 10.45 -7.01
C MET A 32 -14.28 9.18 -7.74
N PRO A 33 -13.66 8.19 -7.08
CA PRO A 33 -13.28 6.95 -7.76
C PRO A 33 -14.51 6.06 -8.01
N ASN A 34 -14.46 5.31 -9.10
CA ASN A 34 -15.47 4.32 -9.42
C ASN A 34 -15.01 2.96 -8.91
N ILE A 35 -15.37 2.60 -7.68
CA ILE A 35 -14.91 1.39 -7.04
C ILE A 35 -15.73 0.20 -7.53
N LEU A 36 -15.06 -0.71 -8.24
CA LEU A 36 -15.67 -1.92 -8.77
C LEU A 36 -15.81 -2.99 -7.69
N CYS A 37 -14.75 -3.23 -6.93
CA CYS A 37 -14.71 -4.26 -5.89
C CYS A 37 -13.61 -3.97 -4.89
N GLN A 38 -13.62 -4.69 -3.76
CA GLN A 38 -12.70 -4.46 -2.66
C GLN A 38 -12.09 -5.78 -2.19
N PHE A 39 -10.80 -5.76 -1.87
CA PHE A 39 -10.07 -6.93 -1.38
C PHE A 39 -9.13 -6.53 -0.26
N GLU A 40 -8.72 -7.52 0.54
CA GLU A 40 -7.78 -7.29 1.62
C GLU A 40 -6.33 -7.47 1.17
N ASP A 41 -6.08 -8.25 0.13
CA ASP A 41 -4.73 -8.60 -0.29
C ASP A 41 -4.41 -8.16 -1.71
N VAL A 42 -3.13 -7.89 -1.94
CA VAL A 42 -2.64 -7.43 -3.25
C VAL A 42 -2.77 -8.52 -4.32
N ASN A 43 -2.64 -9.80 -3.93
CA ASN A 43 -2.68 -10.89 -4.90
C ASN A 43 -4.02 -10.96 -5.62
N SER A 44 -5.12 -10.85 -4.89
CA SER A 44 -6.45 -10.85 -5.51
C SER A 44 -6.65 -9.65 -6.42
N MET A 45 -6.17 -8.49 -6.00
CA MET A 45 -6.28 -7.26 -6.78
C MET A 45 -5.47 -7.38 -8.07
N ALA A 46 -4.22 -7.85 -7.97
CA ALA A 46 -3.36 -8.00 -9.14
C ALA A 46 -3.91 -9.02 -10.12
N GLY A 47 -4.54 -10.09 -9.64
CA GLY A 47 -5.16 -11.09 -10.50
C GLY A 47 -6.29 -10.51 -11.35
N LEU A 48 -7.09 -9.62 -10.79
CA LEU A 48 -8.15 -8.97 -11.54
C LEU A 48 -7.60 -7.94 -12.53
N VAL A 49 -6.56 -7.22 -12.17
CA VAL A 49 -5.91 -6.28 -13.09
C VAL A 49 -5.31 -7.03 -14.27
N GLU A 50 -4.67 -8.18 -14.02
CA GLU A 50 -4.12 -9.03 -15.09
C GLU A 50 -5.19 -9.47 -16.08
N LYS A 51 -6.42 -9.70 -15.59
CA LYS A 51 -7.55 -10.08 -16.43
C LYS A 51 -8.28 -8.88 -17.03
N ASN A 52 -7.69 -7.70 -16.92
CA ASN A 52 -8.22 -6.47 -17.52
C ASN A 52 -9.59 -6.07 -16.99
N GLN A 53 -9.86 -6.34 -15.71
CA GLN A 53 -11.13 -5.99 -15.09
C GLN A 53 -11.14 -4.56 -14.55
N GLY A 54 -9.98 -3.93 -14.40
CA GLY A 54 -9.88 -2.58 -13.88
C GLY A 54 -8.44 -2.23 -13.55
N ILE A 55 -8.27 -1.14 -12.81
CA ILE A 55 -6.97 -0.71 -12.32
C ILE A 55 -6.97 -0.76 -10.80
N ALA A 56 -5.78 -0.77 -10.21
CA ALA A 56 -5.64 -0.80 -8.75
C ALA A 56 -4.50 0.11 -8.32
N ILE A 57 -4.65 0.74 -7.17
CA ILE A 57 -3.57 1.46 -6.51
C ILE A 57 -3.11 0.57 -5.36
N VAL A 58 -1.87 0.12 -5.43
CA VAL A 58 -1.34 -0.83 -4.46
C VAL A 58 0.07 -0.42 -4.05
N THR A 59 0.53 -0.99 -2.94
CA THR A 59 1.92 -0.86 -2.55
C THR A 59 2.81 -1.61 -3.55
N ASP A 60 3.92 -1.00 -3.94
CA ASP A 60 4.89 -1.67 -4.79
C ASP A 60 5.53 -2.81 -4.00
N SER A 61 5.22 -4.03 -4.36
CA SER A 61 5.72 -5.21 -3.66
C SER A 61 6.18 -6.26 -4.66
N GLN A 62 6.99 -7.19 -4.16
CA GLN A 62 7.50 -8.28 -5.00
C GLN A 62 6.39 -9.23 -5.47
N ALA A 63 5.28 -9.27 -4.76
CA ALA A 63 4.14 -10.10 -5.15
C ALA A 63 3.63 -9.75 -6.55
N LEU A 64 3.78 -8.49 -6.96
CA LEU A 64 3.33 -8.04 -8.28
C LEU A 64 4.12 -8.69 -9.42
N ARG A 65 5.32 -9.21 -9.15
CA ARG A 65 6.13 -9.89 -10.17
C ARG A 65 5.51 -11.18 -10.68
N ASN A 66 4.60 -11.76 -9.91
CA ASN A 66 3.94 -13.01 -10.28
C ASN A 66 2.77 -12.78 -11.25
N TYR A 67 2.49 -11.52 -11.59
CA TYR A 67 1.34 -11.17 -12.42
C TYR A 67 1.79 -10.36 -13.63
N ASN A 68 1.11 -10.56 -14.74
CA ASN A 68 1.38 -9.81 -15.97
C ASN A 68 0.63 -8.48 -15.93
N VAL A 69 1.16 -7.54 -15.17
CA VAL A 69 0.58 -6.21 -15.00
C VAL A 69 1.64 -5.14 -15.27
N THR A 70 1.19 -3.98 -15.73
CA THR A 70 2.07 -2.84 -15.93
C THR A 70 1.99 -1.93 -14.71
N LYS A 71 3.15 -1.60 -14.15
CA LYS A 71 3.23 -0.70 -13.00
C LYS A 71 3.47 0.73 -13.48
N LEU A 72 2.66 1.65 -12.98
CA LEU A 72 2.80 3.07 -13.24
C LEU A 72 2.98 3.80 -11.92
N GLU A 73 3.86 4.78 -11.88
CA GLU A 73 4.00 5.62 -10.72
C GLU A 73 2.90 6.66 -10.68
N LEU A 74 2.36 6.90 -9.48
CA LEU A 74 1.40 7.97 -9.29
C LEU A 74 2.11 9.30 -9.13
N ASP A 75 1.68 10.28 -9.92
CA ASP A 75 2.18 11.63 -9.83
C ASP A 75 1.42 12.38 -8.72
N THR A 76 1.79 12.10 -7.48
CA THR A 76 1.19 12.71 -6.30
C THR A 76 2.20 12.70 -5.15
N PRO A 77 2.23 13.78 -4.33
CA PRO A 77 3.10 13.81 -3.15
C PRO A 77 2.70 12.80 -2.08
N TYR A 78 1.53 12.19 -2.20
CA TYR A 78 1.01 11.23 -1.21
C TYR A 78 1.29 9.77 -1.60
N SER A 79 2.15 9.52 -2.59
CA SER A 79 2.43 8.17 -3.08
C SER A 79 3.36 7.38 -2.18
N ARG A 80 3.89 7.98 -1.12
CA ARG A 80 4.78 7.31 -0.18
C ARG A 80 4.09 7.09 1.15
N ARG A 81 4.39 5.96 1.77
CA ARG A 81 3.79 5.54 3.02
C ARG A 81 4.87 5.38 4.07
N MET A 82 4.59 5.90 5.27
CA MET A 82 5.47 5.73 6.42
C MET A 82 5.07 4.47 7.19
N VAL A 83 6.06 3.69 7.58
CA VAL A 83 5.87 2.50 8.40
C VAL A 83 6.64 2.71 9.71
N TYR A 84 5.96 2.46 10.82
CA TYR A 84 6.54 2.67 12.13
C TYR A 84 6.64 1.35 12.89
N MET A 85 7.74 1.17 13.61
CA MET A 85 7.89 0.09 14.56
C MET A 85 7.53 0.64 15.94
N ALA A 86 6.56 0.02 16.61
CA ALA A 86 6.12 0.45 17.93
C ALA A 86 6.39 -0.63 18.98
N TYR A 87 6.82 -0.22 20.15
CA TYR A 87 7.00 -1.12 21.28
C TYR A 87 6.70 -0.36 22.57
N VAL A 88 6.42 -1.12 23.65
CA VAL A 88 6.07 -0.49 24.91
C VAL A 88 7.32 -0.03 25.64
N LEU A 89 7.40 1.27 25.92
CA LEU A 89 8.54 1.86 26.59
C LEU A 89 8.61 1.38 28.04
N ASN A 90 9.83 1.23 28.55
CA ASN A 90 10.10 0.83 29.94
C ASN A 90 9.53 -0.54 30.29
N ARG A 91 9.39 -1.41 29.33
CA ARG A 91 8.92 -2.77 29.55
C ARG A 91 10.00 -3.76 29.13
N TYR A 92 10.06 -4.90 29.85
CA TYR A 92 10.99 -5.96 29.48
C TYR A 92 10.67 -6.49 28.09
N LEU A 93 11.69 -6.58 27.26
CA LEU A 93 11.59 -7.22 25.95
C LEU A 93 12.34 -8.54 26.00
N PRO A 94 11.73 -9.67 25.57
CA PRO A 94 12.47 -10.92 25.44
C PRO A 94 13.69 -10.74 24.52
N PRO A 95 14.77 -11.48 24.73
CA PRO A 95 16.00 -11.28 23.94
C PRO A 95 15.81 -11.32 22.44
N ALA A 96 14.94 -12.20 21.93
CA ALA A 96 14.67 -12.27 20.49
C ALA A 96 13.98 -11.01 19.98
N VAL A 97 13.06 -10.45 20.75
CA VAL A 97 12.36 -9.22 20.40
C VAL A 97 13.32 -8.03 20.41
N GLU A 98 14.17 -7.95 21.42
CA GLU A 98 15.15 -6.87 21.53
C GLU A 98 16.15 -6.92 20.39
N LYS A 99 16.63 -8.11 20.03
CA LYS A 99 17.51 -8.27 18.87
C LYS A 99 16.85 -7.84 17.57
N PHE A 100 15.60 -8.17 17.39
CA PHE A 100 14.85 -7.75 16.21
C PHE A 100 14.71 -6.23 16.16
N LYS A 101 14.37 -5.63 17.30
CA LYS A 101 14.24 -4.17 17.40
C LYS A 101 15.55 -3.49 17.03
N ASP A 102 16.65 -3.92 17.64
CA ASP A 102 17.98 -3.32 17.41
C ASP A 102 18.44 -3.51 15.97
N TYR A 103 18.23 -4.70 15.42
CA TYR A 103 18.56 -5.00 14.04
C TYR A 103 17.78 -4.09 13.08
N THR A 104 16.48 -3.91 13.34
CA THR A 104 15.63 -3.09 12.49
C THR A 104 16.06 -1.63 12.53
N ILE A 105 16.35 -1.10 13.74
CA ILE A 105 16.80 0.27 13.89
C ILE A 105 18.11 0.48 13.13
N GLN A 106 19.05 -0.43 13.26
CA GLN A 106 20.35 -0.31 12.61
C GLN A 106 20.25 -0.38 11.10
N ARG A 107 19.43 -1.29 10.58
CA ARG A 107 19.20 -1.41 9.14
C ARG A 107 18.55 -0.17 8.56
N THR A 108 17.63 0.43 9.30
CA THR A 108 16.95 1.64 8.86
C THR A 108 17.90 2.83 8.78
N LYS A 109 18.83 2.93 9.73
CA LYS A 109 19.83 4.01 9.73
C LYS A 109 20.82 3.93 8.56
N THR A 110 21.09 2.73 8.06
CA THR A 110 22.03 2.53 6.95
C THR A 110 21.37 2.66 5.58
N LYS A 111 20.06 2.71 5.53
CA LYS A 111 19.29 2.85 4.28
C LYS A 111 18.89 4.30 4.06
N LYS A 112 19.80 5.12 3.73
CA LYS A 112 19.45 6.50 3.35
C LYS A 112 19.47 6.66 1.85
#